data_7772d3576caaae212d36da2649b0d379
#
_entry.id   7772d3576caaae212d36da2649b0d379
#
_cell.length_a   1.000
_cell.length_b   1.000
_cell.length_c   1.000
_cell.angle_alpha   90.00
_cell.angle_beta   90.00
_cell.angle_gamma   90.00
#
_symmetry.space_group_name_H-M   'P 1'
#
loop_
_entity.id
_entity.type
_entity.pdbx_description
1 polymer ?
#
loop_
_entity_poly.entity_id
_entity_poly.type
_entity_poly.pdbx_seq_one_letter_code
_entity_poly.pdbx_strand_id
1 'polypeptide(L)'
;MRETGKDYYLGLDMGTNSVGWAVTDENYVLMRAKGKDLWGIREFDEALTAVDRRTHRVARRRRQRETARIGLLKEYFHDAIAEVDPDFYQRLDNSKYHEEDKDSAVKGKNGIFNDANYNDKDYFKQYPTIFHLRKELIESTEKHDVRLVYLALLNMFKHRGHFLNAGLSTESENTMDTAYHNFVETAAQTIECNFMETVDIEKIKEILGSRDYSRSKKAELVAQILHVDSKNKVQMACIKCICGLKVTAAAIFGDKMAADEEKKTDICFSDFGYDEKVPVILEIVGEENFELVLAMQEIYDIGSLAGIMKDSLYLSMARVKEYEQHGKDLRILKGVVKKYGTKEEYDTLFRTMEEGTYSAYVNSVNTKKKSRRDVKKRT
;
A
#
# COMPACT_ATOMS: atom_id res chain seq x y z
N MET A 1 28.00 -35.34 37.95
CA MET A 1 28.09 -35.94 36.61
C MET A 1 29.38 -36.72 36.56
N ARG A 2 29.40 -38.06 36.34
CA ARG A 2 30.64 -38.78 36.07
C ARG A 2 31.03 -38.42 34.63
N GLU A 3 32.16 -37.71 34.44
CA GLU A 3 32.81 -37.54 33.16
C GLU A 3 33.11 -38.94 32.61
N THR A 4 32.37 -39.35 31.58
CA THR A 4 32.75 -40.46 30.74
C THR A 4 33.75 -39.85 29.74
N GLY A 5 35.07 -39.97 30.06
CA GLY A 5 36.15 -39.44 29.23
C GLY A 5 36.31 -40.16 27.87
N LYS A 6 35.19 -40.30 27.14
CA LYS A 6 35.14 -40.81 25.78
C LYS A 6 34.71 -39.68 24.88
N ASP A 7 35.48 -39.45 23.82
CA ASP A 7 35.10 -38.53 22.78
C ASP A 7 33.86 -39.05 22.03
N TYR A 8 33.02 -38.13 21.57
CA TYR A 8 31.78 -38.46 20.87
C TYR A 8 31.48 -37.45 19.76
N TYR A 9 30.74 -37.90 18.80
CA TYR A 9 30.15 -37.06 17.77
C TYR A 9 28.65 -36.87 18.01
N LEU A 10 28.15 -35.64 17.83
CA LEU A 10 26.74 -35.30 17.83
C LEU A 10 26.34 -34.95 16.39
N GLY A 11 25.58 -35.84 15.76
CA GLY A 11 24.96 -35.58 14.46
C GLY A 11 23.62 -34.91 14.65
N LEU A 12 23.35 -33.87 13.88
CA LEU A 12 22.07 -33.17 13.82
C LEU A 12 21.54 -33.19 12.38
N ASP A 13 20.30 -33.62 12.19
CA ASP A 13 19.55 -33.54 10.96
C ASP A 13 18.43 -32.50 11.13
N MET A 14 18.54 -31.36 10.44
CA MET A 14 17.62 -30.25 10.57
C MET A 14 16.67 -30.18 9.38
N GLY A 15 15.45 -30.64 9.55
CA GLY A 15 14.35 -30.50 8.61
C GLY A 15 13.53 -29.21 8.83
N THR A 16 12.53 -28.99 7.98
CA THR A 16 11.60 -27.86 8.07
C THR A 16 10.61 -27.94 9.24
N ASN A 17 10.34 -29.16 9.74
CA ASN A 17 9.39 -29.47 10.80
C ASN A 17 9.95 -30.38 11.88
N SER A 18 11.25 -30.74 11.82
CA SER A 18 11.86 -31.61 12.82
C SER A 18 13.37 -31.38 12.92
N VAL A 19 13.92 -31.76 14.07
CA VAL A 19 15.37 -31.91 14.28
C VAL A 19 15.60 -33.32 14.79
N GLY A 20 16.30 -34.11 13.99
CA GLY A 20 16.85 -35.40 14.39
C GLY A 20 18.22 -35.19 15.02
N TRP A 21 18.57 -36.04 15.98
CA TRP A 21 19.89 -36.06 16.61
C TRP A 21 20.33 -37.48 16.92
N ALA A 22 21.64 -37.72 16.83
CA ALA A 22 22.23 -39.00 17.23
C ALA A 22 23.63 -38.75 17.82
N VAL A 23 24.02 -39.53 18.80
CA VAL A 23 25.35 -39.49 19.42
C VAL A 23 26.08 -40.79 19.13
N THR A 24 27.26 -40.68 18.51
CA THR A 24 28.11 -41.82 18.18
C THR A 24 29.48 -41.71 18.84
N ASP A 25 30.17 -42.83 18.96
CA ASP A 25 31.59 -42.84 19.29
C ASP A 25 32.47 -42.49 18.06
N GLU A 26 33.78 -42.50 18.21
CA GLU A 26 34.75 -42.22 17.15
C GLU A 26 34.66 -43.18 15.95
N ASN A 27 34.09 -44.36 16.14
CA ASN A 27 33.87 -45.36 15.09
C ASN A 27 32.48 -45.26 14.44
N TYR A 28 31.75 -44.20 14.73
CA TYR A 28 30.37 -43.97 14.30
C TYR A 28 29.36 -45.00 14.80
N VAL A 29 29.67 -45.72 15.88
CA VAL A 29 28.73 -46.64 16.53
C VAL A 29 27.84 -45.85 17.48
N LEU A 30 26.51 -46.07 17.41
CA LEU A 30 25.53 -45.39 18.23
C LEU A 30 25.79 -45.62 19.72
N MET A 31 25.92 -44.57 20.49
CA MET A 31 26.17 -44.66 21.91
C MET A 31 24.91 -44.93 22.70
N ARG A 32 25.07 -45.55 23.87
CA ARG A 32 23.97 -45.85 24.84
C ARG A 32 24.23 -45.21 26.17
N ALA A 33 23.19 -44.64 26.78
CA ALA A 33 23.21 -44.15 28.13
C ALA A 33 21.95 -44.58 28.88
N LYS A 34 22.12 -45.00 30.12
CA LYS A 34 21.02 -45.47 30.99
C LYS A 34 20.13 -46.52 30.31
N GLY A 35 20.74 -47.40 29.51
CA GLY A 35 20.03 -48.50 28.83
C GLY A 35 19.29 -48.11 27.55
N LYS A 36 19.37 -46.86 27.11
CA LYS A 36 18.74 -46.33 25.87
C LYS A 36 19.78 -45.90 24.87
N ASP A 37 19.48 -46.08 23.61
CA ASP A 37 20.29 -45.57 22.51
C ASP A 37 20.15 -44.04 22.48
N LEU A 38 21.26 -43.34 22.24
CA LEU A 38 21.31 -41.87 22.24
C LEU A 38 20.97 -41.34 20.85
N TRP A 39 19.73 -41.42 20.50
CA TRP A 39 19.17 -40.78 19.33
C TRP A 39 17.72 -40.33 19.60
N GLY A 40 17.21 -39.42 18.79
CA GLY A 40 15.85 -38.98 18.89
C GLY A 40 15.50 -37.93 17.83
N ILE A 41 14.22 -37.61 17.79
CA ILE A 41 13.68 -36.57 16.93
C ILE A 41 12.83 -35.63 17.77
N ARG A 42 12.93 -34.36 17.50
CA ARG A 42 12.06 -33.30 18.01
C ARG A 42 11.24 -32.75 16.83
N GLU A 43 9.95 -33.02 16.85
CA GLU A 43 9.00 -32.45 15.89
C GLU A 43 8.46 -31.11 16.38
N PHE A 44 8.20 -30.19 15.44
CA PHE A 44 7.60 -28.89 15.66
C PHE A 44 6.78 -28.50 14.43
N ASP A 45 5.94 -27.48 14.55
CA ASP A 45 5.16 -26.96 13.44
C ASP A 45 6.07 -26.50 12.30
N GLU A 46 5.65 -26.79 11.06
CA GLU A 46 6.44 -26.48 9.87
C GLU A 46 6.83 -25.00 9.84
N ALA A 47 8.10 -24.72 9.63
CA ALA A 47 8.60 -23.37 9.56
C ALA A 47 8.04 -22.65 8.32
N LEU A 48 7.53 -21.44 8.52
CA LEU A 48 7.15 -20.56 7.40
C LEU A 48 8.32 -20.35 6.46
N THR A 49 8.04 -20.25 5.16
CA THR A 49 9.03 -19.99 4.12
C THR A 49 9.81 -18.71 4.44
N ALA A 50 11.02 -18.58 3.90
CA ALA A 50 11.82 -17.36 4.06
C ALA A 50 11.08 -16.13 3.51
N VAL A 51 10.29 -16.30 2.44
CA VAL A 51 9.45 -15.28 1.82
C VAL A 51 8.41 -14.76 2.81
N ASP A 52 7.64 -15.64 3.45
CA ASP A 52 6.62 -15.26 4.43
C ASP A 52 7.22 -14.50 5.61
N ARG A 53 8.34 -15.00 6.14
CA ARG A 53 9.06 -14.34 7.24
C ARG A 53 9.60 -12.96 6.85
N ARG A 54 10.08 -12.79 5.60
CA ARG A 54 10.52 -11.50 5.08
C ARG A 54 9.35 -10.53 4.94
N THR A 55 8.24 -10.96 4.37
CA THR A 55 7.03 -10.15 4.21
C THR A 55 6.54 -9.65 5.56
N HIS A 56 6.41 -10.52 6.55
CA HIS A 56 6.02 -10.11 7.91
C HIS A 56 7.03 -9.15 8.55
N ARG A 57 8.33 -9.36 8.34
CA ARG A 57 9.36 -8.46 8.86
C ARG A 57 9.32 -7.08 8.20
N VAL A 58 9.13 -7.01 6.88
CA VAL A 58 9.00 -5.75 6.13
C VAL A 58 7.76 -4.99 6.61
N ALA A 59 6.60 -5.65 6.68
CA ALA A 59 5.36 -5.06 7.16
C ALA A 59 5.49 -4.53 8.60
N ARG A 60 6.13 -5.28 9.49
CA ARG A 60 6.41 -4.83 10.86
C ARG A 60 7.31 -3.60 10.90
N ARG A 61 8.43 -3.59 10.15
CA ARG A 61 9.35 -2.45 10.08
C ARG A 61 8.67 -1.21 9.49
N ARG A 62 7.80 -1.39 8.48
CA ARG A 62 7.02 -0.30 7.90
C ARG A 62 6.12 0.34 8.95
N ARG A 63 5.37 -0.46 9.73
CA ARG A 63 4.53 0.06 10.84
C ARG A 63 5.35 0.74 11.91
N GLN A 64 6.49 0.19 12.31
CA GLN A 64 7.37 0.82 13.30
C GLN A 64 7.85 2.20 12.83
N ARG A 65 8.26 2.33 11.56
CA ARG A 65 8.67 3.61 10.97
C ARG A 65 7.51 4.60 10.89
N GLU A 66 6.31 4.14 10.54
CA GLU A 66 5.10 4.98 10.54
C GLU A 66 4.80 5.50 11.95
N THR A 67 4.76 4.62 12.93
CA THR A 67 4.53 4.99 14.34
C THR A 67 5.57 5.96 14.86
N ALA A 68 6.85 5.72 14.56
CA ALA A 68 7.94 6.60 14.95
C ALA A 68 7.80 8.01 14.33
N ARG A 69 7.49 8.10 13.04
CA ARG A 69 7.26 9.40 12.36
C ARG A 69 6.09 10.16 12.98
N ILE A 70 4.99 9.47 13.27
CA ILE A 70 3.80 10.09 13.89
C ILE A 70 4.15 10.53 15.33
N GLY A 71 4.95 9.75 16.05
CA GLY A 71 5.47 10.11 17.37
C GLY A 71 6.28 11.41 17.35
N LEU A 72 7.25 11.51 16.43
CA LEU A 72 8.06 12.72 16.24
C LEU A 72 7.22 13.94 15.86
N LEU A 73 6.22 13.76 14.97
CA LEU A 73 5.30 14.84 14.63
C LEU A 73 4.50 15.31 15.86
N LYS A 74 4.04 14.36 16.67
CA LYS A 74 3.29 14.65 17.90
C LYS A 74 4.17 15.41 18.92
N GLU A 75 5.42 14.99 19.07
CA GLU A 75 6.40 15.63 19.93
C GLU A 75 6.69 17.06 19.49
N TYR A 76 6.92 17.27 18.18
CA TYR A 76 7.19 18.59 17.62
C TYR A 76 6.05 19.60 17.86
N PHE A 77 4.80 19.16 17.81
CA PHE A 77 3.63 20.02 18.02
C PHE A 77 3.12 20.04 19.45
N HIS A 78 3.75 19.30 20.36
CA HIS A 78 3.23 19.06 21.72
C HIS A 78 2.95 20.37 22.48
N ASP A 79 3.96 21.22 22.60
CA ASP A 79 3.87 22.44 23.41
C ASP A 79 2.85 23.42 22.84
N ALA A 80 2.91 23.66 21.53
CA ALA A 80 1.99 24.58 20.86
C ALA A 80 0.52 24.11 20.91
N ILE A 81 0.27 22.81 20.88
CA ILE A 81 -1.09 22.27 21.01
C ILE A 81 -1.52 22.27 22.47
N ALA A 82 -0.64 21.96 23.41
CA ALA A 82 -0.96 21.97 24.83
C ALA A 82 -1.35 23.36 25.36
N GLU A 83 -0.78 24.44 24.80
CA GLU A 83 -1.18 25.82 25.10
C GLU A 83 -2.62 26.12 24.70
N VAL A 84 -3.10 25.55 23.59
CA VAL A 84 -4.44 25.77 23.06
C VAL A 84 -5.45 24.77 23.65
N ASP A 85 -5.02 23.49 23.73
CA ASP A 85 -5.93 22.40 24.08
C ASP A 85 -5.12 21.19 24.61
N PRO A 86 -4.90 21.09 25.91
CA PRO A 86 -4.06 20.05 26.53
C PRO A 86 -4.59 18.63 26.32
N ASP A 87 -5.91 18.47 26.16
CA ASP A 87 -6.55 17.15 26.00
C ASP A 87 -6.74 16.71 24.55
N PHE A 88 -6.31 17.53 23.58
CA PHE A 88 -6.51 17.28 22.15
C PHE A 88 -5.97 15.92 21.69
N TYR A 89 -4.75 15.58 22.06
CA TYR A 89 -4.14 14.30 21.66
C TYR A 89 -4.85 13.10 22.24
N GLN A 90 -5.35 13.22 23.48
CA GLN A 90 -6.07 12.14 24.12
C GLN A 90 -7.42 11.90 23.44
N ARG A 91 -8.13 12.97 23.10
CA ARG A 91 -9.38 12.89 22.33
C ARG A 91 -9.14 12.32 20.95
N LEU A 92 -8.10 12.76 20.25
CA LEU A 92 -7.72 12.25 18.94
C LEU A 92 -7.41 10.74 18.98
N ASP A 93 -6.63 10.29 19.97
CA ASP A 93 -6.30 8.88 20.15
C ASP A 93 -7.54 8.04 20.51
N ASN A 94 -8.50 8.59 21.24
CA ASN A 94 -9.76 7.93 21.58
C ASN A 94 -10.83 8.01 20.46
N SER A 95 -10.69 8.88 19.48
CA SER A 95 -11.66 9.07 18.39
C SER A 95 -11.93 7.81 17.56
N LYS A 96 -10.99 6.88 17.54
CA LYS A 96 -11.06 5.59 16.83
C LYS A 96 -11.86 4.51 17.56
N TYR A 97 -12.20 4.72 18.84
CA TYR A 97 -12.92 3.75 19.66
C TYR A 97 -14.42 4.04 19.70
N HIS A 98 -15.21 3.00 20.02
CA HIS A 98 -16.60 3.17 20.39
C HIS A 98 -16.73 3.95 21.70
N GLU A 99 -17.86 4.62 21.91
CA GLU A 99 -18.09 5.46 23.09
C GLU A 99 -17.92 4.67 24.41
N GLU A 100 -18.34 3.41 24.39
CA GLU A 100 -18.24 2.50 25.55
C GLU A 100 -16.78 2.14 25.91
N ASP A 101 -15.90 2.15 24.91
CA ASP A 101 -14.49 1.77 25.05
C ASP A 101 -13.56 2.96 25.33
N LYS A 102 -14.09 4.18 25.37
CA LYS A 102 -13.29 5.39 25.67
C LYS A 102 -13.02 5.51 27.16
N ASP A 103 -11.92 6.18 27.50
CA ASP A 103 -11.63 6.51 28.89
C ASP A 103 -12.72 7.40 29.48
N SER A 104 -13.06 7.19 30.75
CA SER A 104 -14.08 7.95 31.44
C SER A 104 -13.78 9.46 31.49
N ALA A 105 -12.49 9.83 31.53
CA ALA A 105 -12.05 11.22 31.49
C ALA A 105 -12.32 11.93 30.16
N VAL A 106 -12.49 11.18 29.07
CA VAL A 106 -12.73 11.69 27.72
C VAL A 106 -14.09 11.25 27.13
N LYS A 107 -14.95 10.64 27.94
CA LYS A 107 -16.33 10.30 27.57
C LYS A 107 -17.19 11.54 27.51
N GLY A 108 -18.21 11.54 26.65
CA GLY A 108 -19.21 12.57 26.57
C GLY A 108 -19.23 13.30 25.24
N LYS A 109 -19.53 14.58 25.24
CA LYS A 109 -19.68 15.44 24.05
C LYS A 109 -18.38 15.57 23.20
N ASN A 110 -17.39 14.80 23.50
CA ASN A 110 -16.01 14.98 23.10
C ASN A 110 -15.74 14.39 21.72
N GLY A 111 -15.89 15.24 20.72
CA GLY A 111 -15.21 15.07 19.47
C GLY A 111 -13.72 15.43 19.57
N ILE A 112 -13.09 15.65 18.43
CA ILE A 112 -11.71 16.14 18.33
C ILE A 112 -11.64 17.59 18.85
N PHE A 113 -12.62 18.42 18.43
CA PHE A 113 -12.76 19.82 18.85
C PHE A 113 -13.86 19.93 19.90
N ASN A 114 -13.55 20.61 21.02
CA ASN A 114 -14.46 20.79 22.15
C ASN A 114 -14.45 22.23 22.66
N ASP A 115 -14.24 23.18 21.76
CA ASP A 115 -14.24 24.60 22.10
C ASP A 115 -15.69 25.13 22.23
N ALA A 116 -15.88 26.24 22.95
CA ALA A 116 -17.19 26.83 23.12
C ALA A 116 -17.87 27.25 21.81
N ASN A 117 -17.06 27.69 20.84
CA ASN A 117 -17.53 28.23 19.56
C ASN A 117 -17.12 27.37 18.35
N TYR A 118 -16.39 26.25 18.55
CA TYR A 118 -15.93 25.38 17.48
C TYR A 118 -15.93 23.93 17.92
N ASN A 119 -16.68 23.12 17.24
CA ASN A 119 -16.83 21.70 17.54
C ASN A 119 -16.71 20.85 16.27
N ASP A 120 -16.76 19.52 16.40
CA ASP A 120 -16.63 18.60 15.26
C ASP A 120 -17.64 18.85 14.14
N LYS A 121 -18.86 19.31 14.44
CA LYS A 121 -19.86 19.61 13.40
C LYS A 121 -19.42 20.82 12.57
N ASP A 122 -18.87 21.83 13.22
CA ASP A 122 -18.35 23.02 12.55
C ASP A 122 -17.13 22.65 11.70
N TYR A 123 -16.22 21.84 12.26
CA TYR A 123 -15.08 21.31 11.53
C TYR A 123 -15.50 20.53 10.27
N PHE A 124 -16.41 19.56 10.38
CA PHE A 124 -16.85 18.77 9.21
C PHE A 124 -17.72 19.56 8.23
N LYS A 125 -18.35 20.63 8.67
CA LYS A 125 -19.07 21.55 7.79
C LYS A 125 -18.11 22.41 6.98
N GLN A 126 -17.03 22.87 7.58
CA GLN A 126 -15.98 23.67 6.93
C GLN A 126 -15.10 22.77 6.06
N TYR A 127 -14.70 21.62 6.58
CA TYR A 127 -13.82 20.66 5.92
C TYR A 127 -14.47 19.29 5.77
N PRO A 128 -15.31 19.09 4.74
CA PRO A 128 -15.99 17.80 4.51
C PRO A 128 -15.02 16.62 4.37
N THR A 129 -13.80 16.89 3.90
CA THR A 129 -12.69 15.93 3.87
C THR A 129 -11.40 16.61 4.31
N ILE A 130 -10.43 15.81 4.75
CA ILE A 130 -9.09 16.30 5.11
C ILE A 130 -8.39 17.03 3.93
N PHE A 131 -8.78 16.74 2.69
CA PHE A 131 -8.22 17.40 1.52
C PHE A 131 -8.71 18.85 1.37
N HIS A 132 -9.91 19.19 1.87
CA HIS A 132 -10.38 20.58 1.95
C HIS A 132 -9.52 21.38 2.91
N LEU A 133 -9.23 20.83 4.09
CA LEU A 133 -8.34 21.46 5.05
C LEU A 133 -6.93 21.65 4.46
N ARG A 134 -6.37 20.60 3.86
CA ARG A 134 -5.03 20.65 3.25
C ARG A 134 -4.98 21.67 2.11
N LYS A 135 -6.05 21.78 1.31
CA LYS A 135 -6.16 22.77 0.23
C LYS A 135 -6.14 24.17 0.81
N GLU A 136 -6.97 24.48 1.82
CA GLU A 136 -7.03 25.78 2.46
C GLU A 136 -5.66 26.19 3.05
N LEU A 137 -4.99 25.27 3.76
CA LEU A 137 -3.67 25.52 4.34
C LEU A 137 -2.57 25.77 3.29
N ILE A 138 -2.71 25.22 2.07
CA ILE A 138 -1.76 25.47 0.97
C ILE A 138 -2.02 26.83 0.32
N GLU A 139 -3.28 27.21 0.16
CA GLU A 139 -3.69 28.43 -0.56
C GLU A 139 -3.70 29.68 0.34
N SER A 140 -3.88 29.51 1.63
CA SER A 140 -3.96 30.62 2.60
C SER A 140 -2.57 31.07 3.06
N THR A 141 -2.42 32.38 3.20
CA THR A 141 -1.25 33.03 3.80
C THR A 141 -1.49 33.43 5.27
N GLU A 142 -2.70 33.18 5.79
CA GLU A 142 -3.09 33.54 7.15
C GLU A 142 -2.64 32.48 8.18
N LYS A 143 -2.57 32.88 9.45
CA LYS A 143 -2.32 31.93 10.54
C LYS A 143 -3.55 31.11 10.81
N HIS A 144 -3.38 29.81 10.86
CA HIS A 144 -4.41 28.84 11.19
C HIS A 144 -4.22 28.26 12.60
N ASP A 145 -5.29 27.69 13.16
CA ASP A 145 -5.22 26.95 14.40
C ASP A 145 -4.19 25.79 14.26
N VAL A 146 -3.28 25.70 15.22
CA VAL A 146 -2.21 24.71 15.22
C VAL A 146 -2.72 23.27 15.18
N ARG A 147 -3.91 23.00 15.74
CA ARG A 147 -4.56 21.69 15.72
C ARG A 147 -4.97 21.29 14.30
N LEU A 148 -5.46 22.25 13.50
CA LEU A 148 -5.80 22.04 12.09
C LEU A 148 -4.54 21.75 11.26
N VAL A 149 -3.48 22.50 11.48
CA VAL A 149 -2.17 22.25 10.83
C VAL A 149 -1.66 20.87 11.18
N TYR A 150 -1.70 20.49 12.45
CA TYR A 150 -1.33 19.16 12.90
C TYR A 150 -2.14 18.05 12.22
N LEU A 151 -3.47 18.19 12.14
CA LEU A 151 -4.33 17.16 11.49
C LEU A 151 -3.99 16.98 10.00
N ALA A 152 -3.73 18.09 9.29
CA ALA A 152 -3.32 18.04 7.88
C ALA A 152 -1.99 17.31 7.70
N LEU A 153 -0.98 17.66 8.50
CA LEU A 153 0.33 17.00 8.49
C LEU A 153 0.24 15.54 8.95
N LEU A 154 -0.55 15.23 9.97
CA LEU A 154 -0.80 13.86 10.43
C LEU A 154 -1.33 12.98 9.28
N ASN A 155 -2.28 13.51 8.49
CA ASN A 155 -2.78 12.80 7.32
C ASN A 155 -1.66 12.55 6.29
N MET A 156 -0.82 13.53 6.02
CA MET A 156 0.32 13.37 5.09
C MET A 156 1.32 12.33 5.60
N PHE A 157 1.66 12.37 6.89
CA PHE A 157 2.59 11.43 7.50
C PHE A 157 2.08 9.99 7.54
N LYS A 158 0.78 9.80 7.74
CA LYS A 158 0.12 8.47 7.68
C LYS A 158 0.13 7.89 6.27
N HIS A 159 -0.05 8.72 5.26
CA HIS A 159 -0.20 8.31 3.86
C HIS A 159 1.03 8.64 3.01
N ARG A 160 2.19 8.81 3.64
CA ARG A 160 3.44 8.98 2.92
C ARG A 160 3.70 7.76 2.04
N GLY A 161 3.95 8.02 0.75
CA GLY A 161 4.36 7.00 -0.20
C GLY A 161 5.72 6.38 0.14
N HIS A 162 6.11 5.37 -0.63
CA HIS A 162 7.43 4.75 -0.51
C HIS A 162 8.51 5.76 -0.92
N PHE A 163 9.68 5.72 -0.28
CA PHE A 163 10.79 6.63 -0.61
C PHE A 163 11.37 6.40 -2.01
N LEU A 164 11.13 5.25 -2.62
CA LEU A 164 11.46 5.00 -4.03
C LEU A 164 10.74 5.97 -4.99
N ASN A 165 9.60 6.51 -4.58
CA ASN A 165 8.84 7.50 -5.34
C ASN A 165 9.15 8.95 -4.90
N ALA A 166 10.21 9.17 -4.14
CA ALA A 166 10.56 10.50 -3.61
C ALA A 166 10.97 11.49 -4.70
N GLY A 167 11.38 11.00 -5.87
CA GLY A 167 11.73 11.82 -7.03
C GLY A 167 10.56 12.16 -7.95
N LEU A 168 9.38 11.54 -7.77
CA LEU A 168 8.20 11.84 -8.57
C LEU A 168 7.56 13.14 -8.09
N SER A 169 7.97 14.24 -8.69
CA SER A 169 7.37 15.57 -8.54
C SER A 169 6.65 15.92 -9.84
N THR A 170 5.53 16.64 -9.73
CA THR A 170 4.82 17.19 -10.89
C THR A 170 5.60 18.31 -11.57
N GLU A 171 6.64 18.81 -10.91
CA GLU A 171 7.49 19.92 -11.37
C GLU A 171 8.93 19.47 -11.72
N SER A 172 9.28 18.17 -11.48
CA SER A 172 10.63 17.68 -11.76
C SER A 172 10.80 17.34 -13.25
N GLU A 173 12.05 17.31 -13.68
CA GLU A 173 12.50 16.92 -15.01
C GLU A 173 12.12 15.49 -15.43
N ASN A 174 11.58 14.66 -14.51
CA ASN A 174 11.03 13.34 -14.79
C ASN A 174 9.68 13.46 -15.49
N THR A 175 9.73 13.82 -16.75
CA THR A 175 8.56 13.77 -17.63
C THR A 175 8.27 12.32 -18.03
N MET A 176 7.07 12.06 -18.53
CA MET A 176 6.74 10.76 -19.13
C MET A 176 7.71 10.41 -20.26
N ASP A 177 8.25 11.40 -20.94
CA ASP A 177 9.24 11.30 -21.99
C ASP A 177 10.53 10.64 -21.48
N THR A 178 11.11 11.22 -20.42
CA THR A 178 12.32 10.68 -19.79
C THR A 178 12.12 9.25 -19.26
N ALA A 179 10.99 8.99 -18.60
CA ALA A 179 10.67 7.66 -18.09
C ALA A 179 10.50 6.63 -19.21
N TYR A 180 9.89 7.04 -20.33
CA TYR A 180 9.71 6.17 -21.47
C TYR A 180 11.05 5.84 -22.15
N HIS A 181 11.92 6.84 -22.38
CA HIS A 181 13.26 6.60 -22.95
C HIS A 181 14.10 5.69 -22.04
N ASN A 182 14.10 5.91 -20.73
CA ASN A 182 14.75 5.03 -19.76
C ASN A 182 14.21 3.59 -19.85
N PHE A 183 12.91 3.42 -19.97
CA PHE A 183 12.30 2.10 -20.15
C PHE A 183 12.77 1.42 -21.45
N VAL A 184 12.79 2.13 -22.58
CA VAL A 184 13.21 1.57 -23.88
C VAL A 184 14.67 1.12 -23.82
N GLU A 185 15.56 1.96 -23.27
CA GLU A 185 16.96 1.63 -23.10
C GLU A 185 17.17 0.43 -22.19
N THR A 186 16.54 0.43 -21.01
CA THR A 186 16.64 -0.66 -20.04
C THR A 186 16.08 -1.97 -20.59
N ALA A 187 14.97 -1.93 -21.33
CA ALA A 187 14.39 -3.12 -21.95
C ALA A 187 15.31 -3.73 -23.02
N ALA A 188 15.98 -2.89 -23.82
CA ALA A 188 16.95 -3.33 -24.80
C ALA A 188 18.18 -4.01 -24.14
N GLN A 189 18.68 -3.43 -23.04
CA GLN A 189 19.85 -3.95 -22.32
C GLN A 189 19.56 -5.23 -21.55
N THR A 190 18.39 -5.29 -20.85
CA THR A 190 18.08 -6.36 -19.90
C THR A 190 17.49 -7.60 -20.58
N ILE A 191 16.51 -7.40 -21.44
CA ILE A 191 15.74 -8.50 -22.07
C ILE A 191 15.90 -8.56 -23.59
N GLU A 192 16.81 -7.77 -24.16
CA GLU A 192 17.05 -7.69 -25.61
C GLU A 192 15.77 -7.36 -26.42
N CYS A 193 14.90 -6.57 -25.81
CA CYS A 193 13.61 -6.24 -26.37
C CYS A 193 13.55 -4.78 -26.80
N ASN A 194 13.43 -4.54 -28.10
CA ASN A 194 13.43 -3.20 -28.67
C ASN A 194 12.01 -2.67 -28.79
N PHE A 195 11.75 -1.52 -28.17
CA PHE A 195 10.55 -0.71 -28.36
C PHE A 195 10.85 0.47 -29.27
N MET A 196 9.83 1.06 -29.89
CA MET A 196 10.00 2.27 -30.70
C MET A 196 10.42 3.44 -29.82
N GLU A 197 11.47 4.14 -30.21
CA GLU A 197 11.95 5.35 -29.49
C GLU A 197 11.04 6.56 -29.74
N THR A 198 10.55 6.71 -30.97
CA THR A 198 9.74 7.86 -31.37
C THR A 198 8.26 7.46 -31.38
N VAL A 199 7.53 7.88 -30.36
CA VAL A 199 6.09 7.57 -30.18
C VAL A 199 5.37 8.80 -29.64
N ASP A 200 4.03 8.79 -29.72
CA ASP A 200 3.16 9.82 -29.13
C ASP A 200 3.04 9.59 -27.59
N ILE A 201 4.01 10.11 -26.85
CA ILE A 201 4.15 9.91 -25.40
C ILE A 201 3.01 10.59 -24.64
N GLU A 202 2.55 11.76 -25.07
CA GLU A 202 1.42 12.46 -24.43
C GLU A 202 0.14 11.64 -24.55
N LYS A 203 -0.06 10.97 -25.68
CA LYS A 203 -1.20 10.07 -25.86
C LYS A 203 -1.11 8.81 -25.02
N ILE A 204 0.09 8.26 -24.81
CA ILE A 204 0.31 7.15 -23.86
C ILE A 204 -0.05 7.59 -22.45
N LYS A 205 0.41 8.77 -22.01
CA LYS A 205 0.11 9.37 -20.71
C LYS A 205 -1.40 9.57 -20.50
N GLU A 206 -2.07 10.11 -21.53
CA GLU A 206 -3.53 10.29 -21.51
C GLU A 206 -4.27 8.96 -21.37
N ILE A 207 -3.91 7.93 -22.13
CA ILE A 207 -4.51 6.60 -22.03
C ILE A 207 -4.26 5.98 -20.66
N LEU A 208 -3.03 6.03 -20.15
CA LEU A 208 -2.71 5.48 -18.82
C LEU A 208 -3.47 6.21 -17.71
N GLY A 209 -3.63 7.52 -17.81
CA GLY A 209 -4.37 8.34 -16.85
C GLY A 209 -5.89 8.25 -16.97
N SER A 210 -6.45 7.83 -18.12
CA SER A 210 -7.90 7.76 -18.35
C SER A 210 -8.58 6.77 -17.40
N ARG A 211 -9.78 7.12 -16.92
CA ARG A 211 -10.64 6.22 -16.13
C ARG A 211 -11.71 5.54 -16.99
N ASP A 212 -11.84 5.93 -18.24
CA ASP A 212 -12.89 5.43 -19.15
C ASP A 212 -12.52 4.07 -19.74
N TYR A 213 -11.23 3.72 -19.71
CA TYR A 213 -10.72 2.46 -20.25
C TYR A 213 -10.39 1.47 -19.12
N SER A 214 -10.79 0.21 -19.32
CA SER A 214 -10.29 -0.90 -18.50
C SER A 214 -8.76 -1.07 -18.71
N ARG A 215 -8.06 -1.64 -17.74
CA ARG A 215 -6.62 -1.88 -17.85
C ARG A 215 -6.24 -2.71 -19.08
N SER A 216 -7.07 -3.72 -19.42
CA SER A 216 -6.88 -4.52 -20.63
C SER A 216 -7.00 -3.67 -21.89
N LYS A 217 -8.00 -2.76 -21.92
CA LYS A 217 -8.19 -1.86 -23.05
C LYS A 217 -7.05 -0.84 -23.17
N LYS A 218 -6.54 -0.34 -22.05
CA LYS A 218 -5.34 0.50 -22.05
C LYS A 218 -4.14 -0.24 -22.67
N ALA A 219 -3.92 -1.49 -22.29
CA ALA A 219 -2.83 -2.29 -22.85
C ALA A 219 -2.95 -2.51 -24.36
N GLU A 220 -4.17 -2.71 -24.87
CA GLU A 220 -4.41 -2.79 -26.32
C GLU A 220 -4.09 -1.46 -27.03
N LEU A 221 -4.56 -0.34 -26.48
CA LEU A 221 -4.35 0.98 -27.07
C LEU A 221 -2.88 1.40 -27.04
N VAL A 222 -2.18 1.14 -25.93
CA VAL A 222 -0.74 1.39 -25.81
C VAL A 222 0.04 0.50 -26.79
N ALA A 223 -0.30 -0.78 -26.92
CA ALA A 223 0.32 -1.67 -27.87
C ALA A 223 0.15 -1.18 -29.33
N GLN A 224 -1.01 -0.61 -29.68
CA GLN A 224 -1.23 0.00 -30.99
C GLN A 224 -0.32 1.21 -31.25
N ILE A 225 -0.13 2.10 -30.26
CA ILE A 225 0.76 3.26 -30.39
C ILE A 225 2.22 2.81 -30.52
N LEU A 226 2.60 1.78 -29.78
CA LEU A 226 3.94 1.21 -29.81
C LEU A 226 4.19 0.28 -31.00
N HIS A 227 3.19 0.08 -31.86
CA HIS A 227 3.22 -0.87 -32.98
C HIS A 227 3.68 -2.28 -32.60
N VAL A 228 3.29 -2.73 -31.41
CA VAL A 228 3.63 -4.05 -30.88
C VAL A 228 2.64 -5.10 -31.38
N ASP A 229 3.18 -6.17 -32.01
CA ASP A 229 2.36 -7.32 -32.42
C ASP A 229 1.91 -8.10 -31.15
N SER A 230 0.63 -8.45 -31.11
CA SER A 230 0.05 -9.29 -30.06
C SER A 230 0.72 -10.66 -29.90
N LYS A 231 1.42 -11.12 -30.93
CA LYS A 231 2.22 -12.35 -30.91
C LYS A 231 3.52 -12.21 -30.13
N ASN A 232 4.05 -11.00 -29.97
CA ASN A 232 5.24 -10.77 -29.17
C ASN A 232 4.87 -10.78 -27.67
N LYS A 233 5.00 -11.95 -27.06
CA LYS A 233 4.56 -12.20 -25.68
C LYS A 233 5.32 -11.34 -24.66
N VAL A 234 6.62 -11.09 -24.88
CA VAL A 234 7.47 -10.33 -23.96
C VAL A 234 7.10 -8.85 -23.98
N GLN A 235 7.02 -8.23 -25.17
CA GLN A 235 6.59 -6.83 -25.28
C GLN A 235 5.18 -6.62 -24.71
N MET A 236 4.26 -7.54 -25.02
CA MET A 236 2.91 -7.49 -24.47
C MET A 236 2.87 -7.67 -22.94
N ALA A 237 3.76 -8.46 -22.38
CA ALA A 237 3.90 -8.61 -20.94
C ALA A 237 4.35 -7.29 -20.28
N CYS A 238 5.37 -6.62 -20.83
CA CYS A 238 5.82 -5.31 -20.37
C CYS A 238 4.70 -4.26 -20.44
N ILE A 239 3.98 -4.16 -21.57
CA ILE A 239 2.86 -3.22 -21.73
C ILE A 239 1.74 -3.49 -20.73
N LYS A 240 1.38 -4.76 -20.52
CA LYS A 240 0.38 -5.15 -19.52
C LYS A 240 0.81 -4.74 -18.11
N CYS A 241 2.08 -4.93 -17.78
CA CYS A 241 2.66 -4.52 -16.49
C CYS A 241 2.56 -3.01 -16.29
N ILE A 242 2.98 -2.21 -17.29
CA ILE A 242 2.86 -0.74 -17.32
C ILE A 242 1.39 -0.28 -17.17
N CYS A 243 0.43 -1.05 -17.69
CA CYS A 243 -1.00 -0.74 -17.52
C CYS A 243 -1.59 -1.23 -16.19
N GLY A 244 -0.78 -1.78 -15.28
CA GLY A 244 -1.19 -2.26 -13.96
C GLY A 244 -1.94 -3.59 -14.00
N LEU A 245 -1.77 -4.38 -15.05
CA LEU A 245 -2.23 -5.77 -15.11
C LEU A 245 -1.23 -6.69 -14.42
N LYS A 246 -1.75 -7.77 -13.87
CA LYS A 246 -0.95 -8.81 -13.25
C LYS A 246 -0.19 -9.61 -14.30
N VAL A 247 1.12 -9.70 -14.18
CA VAL A 247 2.03 -10.39 -15.10
C VAL A 247 3.00 -11.25 -14.30
N THR A 248 3.28 -12.47 -14.75
CA THR A 248 4.30 -13.31 -14.13
C THR A 248 5.70 -12.80 -14.49
N ALA A 249 6.65 -12.80 -13.57
CA ALA A 249 8.03 -12.42 -13.83
C ALA A 249 8.62 -13.25 -15.00
N ALA A 250 8.31 -14.54 -15.07
CA ALA A 250 8.73 -15.41 -16.15
C ALA A 250 8.24 -14.99 -17.55
N ALA A 251 7.10 -14.27 -17.64
CA ALA A 251 6.61 -13.79 -18.94
C ALA A 251 7.43 -12.62 -19.49
N ILE A 252 8.17 -11.91 -18.64
CA ILE A 252 9.05 -10.80 -19.02
C ILE A 252 10.50 -11.29 -19.17
N PHE A 253 11.01 -11.99 -18.15
CA PHE A 253 12.43 -12.32 -18.03
C PHE A 253 12.79 -13.73 -18.52
N GLY A 254 11.80 -14.64 -18.66
CA GLY A 254 12.06 -16.01 -19.10
C GLY A 254 13.06 -16.72 -18.21
N ASP A 255 14.12 -17.27 -18.83
CA ASP A 255 15.19 -18.00 -18.15
C ASP A 255 16.28 -17.06 -17.54
N LYS A 256 16.17 -15.75 -17.71
CA LYS A 256 17.12 -14.75 -17.16
C LYS A 256 16.87 -14.43 -15.66
N MET A 257 15.98 -15.14 -15.00
CA MET A 257 15.70 -14.94 -13.57
C MET A 257 16.76 -15.57 -12.67
N ALA A 258 17.03 -14.94 -11.53
CA ALA A 258 18.02 -15.39 -10.57
C ALA A 258 17.63 -16.68 -9.82
N ALA A 259 16.33 -17.00 -9.71
CA ALA A 259 15.80 -18.16 -9.00
C ALA A 259 14.84 -19.00 -9.87
N ASP A 260 15.21 -20.26 -10.09
CA ASP A 260 14.45 -21.18 -10.96
C ASP A 260 13.14 -21.70 -10.35
N GLU A 261 13.05 -21.78 -9.04
CA GLU A 261 11.95 -22.47 -8.36
C GLU A 261 10.66 -21.64 -8.19
N GLU A 262 10.73 -20.31 -8.30
CA GLU A 262 9.59 -19.41 -8.08
C GLU A 262 9.09 -18.71 -9.36
N LYS A 263 9.08 -19.39 -10.49
CA LYS A 263 8.60 -18.89 -11.80
C LYS A 263 7.17 -18.30 -11.79
N LYS A 264 6.43 -18.43 -10.68
CA LYS A 264 5.05 -17.94 -10.54
C LYS A 264 4.92 -16.59 -9.86
N THR A 265 6.02 -15.92 -9.51
CA THR A 265 5.93 -14.60 -8.89
C THR A 265 5.34 -13.59 -9.87
N ASP A 266 4.31 -12.90 -9.39
CA ASP A 266 3.56 -11.94 -10.17
C ASP A 266 4.01 -10.52 -9.84
N ILE A 267 4.18 -9.72 -10.88
CA ILE A 267 4.40 -8.28 -10.82
C ILE A 267 3.05 -7.60 -11.12
N CYS A 268 2.58 -6.76 -10.21
CA CYS A 268 1.34 -6.00 -10.39
C CYS A 268 1.43 -4.67 -9.63
N PHE A 269 1.73 -3.59 -10.31
CA PHE A 269 1.90 -2.26 -9.70
C PHE A 269 0.60 -1.72 -9.09
N SER A 270 -0.55 -2.20 -9.54
CA SER A 270 -1.86 -1.80 -8.99
C SER A 270 -2.27 -2.55 -7.74
N ASP A 271 -1.49 -3.52 -7.27
CA ASP A 271 -1.77 -4.28 -6.06
C ASP A 271 -1.56 -3.41 -4.82
N PHE A 272 -2.51 -3.44 -3.88
CA PHE A 272 -2.44 -2.65 -2.65
C PHE A 272 -1.20 -2.96 -1.78
N GLY A 273 -0.68 -4.19 -1.86
CA GLY A 273 0.51 -4.64 -1.13
C GLY A 273 1.77 -4.76 -2.00
N TYR A 274 1.83 -4.09 -3.15
CA TYR A 274 2.98 -4.21 -4.05
C TYR A 274 4.31 -3.87 -3.36
N ASP A 275 4.36 -2.78 -2.59
CA ASP A 275 5.57 -2.38 -1.85
C ASP A 275 6.12 -3.48 -0.90
N GLU A 276 5.24 -4.33 -0.38
CA GLU A 276 5.62 -5.43 0.50
C GLU A 276 6.26 -6.59 -0.30
N LYS A 277 5.93 -6.69 -1.58
CA LYS A 277 6.45 -7.71 -2.50
C LYS A 277 7.76 -7.31 -3.17
N VAL A 278 8.10 -6.02 -3.21
CA VAL A 278 9.31 -5.49 -3.87
C VAL A 278 10.59 -6.23 -3.47
N PRO A 279 10.89 -6.50 -2.18
CA PRO A 279 12.11 -7.23 -1.81
C PRO A 279 12.14 -8.67 -2.32
N VAL A 280 10.97 -9.30 -2.45
CA VAL A 280 10.83 -10.66 -2.97
C VAL A 280 11.02 -10.67 -4.48
N ILE A 281 10.41 -9.70 -5.18
CA ILE A 281 10.58 -9.54 -6.63
C ILE A 281 12.06 -9.32 -6.97
N LEU A 282 12.73 -8.42 -6.25
CA LEU A 282 14.16 -8.15 -6.42
C LEU A 282 15.02 -9.42 -6.29
N GLU A 283 14.74 -10.25 -5.29
CA GLU A 283 15.48 -11.49 -5.07
C GLU A 283 15.28 -12.50 -6.20
N ILE A 284 14.06 -12.58 -6.75
CA ILE A 284 13.71 -13.55 -7.79
C ILE A 284 14.21 -13.10 -9.15
N VAL A 285 14.06 -11.82 -9.49
CA VAL A 285 14.47 -11.32 -10.80
C VAL A 285 15.97 -10.98 -10.87
N GLY A 286 16.59 -10.69 -9.71
CA GLY A 286 17.98 -10.22 -9.63
C GLY A 286 18.12 -8.71 -9.83
N GLU A 287 19.24 -8.14 -9.38
CA GLU A 287 19.45 -6.67 -9.37
C GLU A 287 19.40 -6.07 -10.78
N GLU A 288 20.05 -6.68 -11.76
CA GLU A 288 20.09 -6.19 -13.16
C GLU A 288 18.69 -6.18 -13.80
N ASN A 289 17.91 -7.24 -13.62
CA ASN A 289 16.56 -7.34 -14.16
C ASN A 289 15.58 -6.42 -13.41
N PHE A 290 15.86 -6.11 -12.15
CA PHE A 290 15.00 -5.27 -11.33
C PHE A 290 14.99 -3.81 -11.80
N GLU A 291 16.05 -3.33 -12.48
CA GLU A 291 16.07 -2.01 -13.10
C GLU A 291 14.94 -1.83 -14.13
N LEU A 292 14.66 -2.87 -14.92
CA LEU A 292 13.53 -2.85 -15.85
C LEU A 292 12.18 -2.82 -15.12
N VAL A 293 12.06 -3.51 -13.98
CA VAL A 293 10.83 -3.45 -13.16
C VAL A 293 10.61 -2.03 -12.65
N LEU A 294 11.65 -1.34 -12.19
CA LEU A 294 11.58 0.05 -11.74
C LEU A 294 11.22 1.00 -12.89
N ALA A 295 11.81 0.84 -14.06
CA ALA A 295 11.49 1.68 -15.23
C ALA A 295 10.02 1.51 -15.68
N MET A 296 9.48 0.28 -15.68
CA MET A 296 8.06 0.03 -15.94
C MET A 296 7.16 0.63 -14.86
N GLN A 297 7.57 0.54 -13.60
CA GLN A 297 6.82 1.11 -12.47
C GLN A 297 6.76 2.63 -12.58
N GLU A 298 7.83 3.30 -12.95
CA GLU A 298 7.89 4.74 -13.13
C GLU A 298 6.85 5.24 -14.14
N ILE A 299 6.74 4.59 -15.29
CA ILE A 299 5.72 4.91 -16.30
C ILE A 299 4.30 4.72 -15.73
N TYR A 300 4.06 3.61 -15.04
CA TYR A 300 2.77 3.33 -14.39
C TYR A 300 2.41 4.41 -13.37
N ASP A 301 3.36 4.81 -12.55
CA ASP A 301 3.17 5.80 -11.48
C ASP A 301 2.90 7.20 -12.05
N ILE A 302 3.66 7.63 -13.08
CA ILE A 302 3.43 8.90 -13.78
C ILE A 302 2.06 8.91 -14.45
N GLY A 303 1.69 7.84 -15.16
CA GLY A 303 0.38 7.72 -15.79
C GLY A 303 -0.76 7.74 -14.78
N SER A 304 -0.61 7.03 -13.67
CA SER A 304 -1.59 7.00 -12.57
C SER A 304 -1.71 8.35 -11.88
N LEU A 305 -0.60 9.04 -11.65
CA LEU A 305 -0.56 10.38 -11.07
C LEU A 305 -1.23 11.39 -12.00
N ALA A 306 -0.94 11.36 -13.30
CA ALA A 306 -1.59 12.20 -14.30
C ALA A 306 -3.11 12.03 -14.30
N GLY A 307 -3.60 10.79 -14.20
CA GLY A 307 -5.02 10.49 -14.10
C GLY A 307 -5.71 10.99 -12.82
N ILE A 308 -4.95 11.13 -11.73
CA ILE A 308 -5.43 11.69 -10.46
C ILE A 308 -5.39 13.22 -10.48
N MET A 309 -4.27 13.77 -10.96
CA MET A 309 -4.03 15.21 -10.92
C MET A 309 -4.84 15.97 -11.96
N LYS A 310 -4.99 15.42 -13.16
CA LYS A 310 -5.61 16.14 -14.30
C LYS A 310 -5.04 17.56 -14.42
N ASP A 311 -5.92 18.57 -14.40
CA ASP A 311 -5.56 20.00 -14.45
C ASP A 311 -5.34 20.61 -13.06
N SER A 312 -4.99 19.82 -12.04
CA SER A 312 -4.80 20.33 -10.69
C SER A 312 -3.33 20.43 -10.35
N LEU A 313 -2.93 21.54 -9.74
CA LEU A 313 -1.53 21.83 -9.38
C LEU A 313 -1.01 20.89 -8.27
N TYR A 314 -1.89 20.43 -7.38
CA TYR A 314 -1.52 19.56 -6.26
C TYR A 314 -2.65 18.63 -5.88
N LEU A 315 -2.30 17.49 -5.23
CA LEU A 315 -3.21 16.39 -4.94
C LEU A 315 -4.47 16.80 -4.17
N SER A 316 -4.34 17.70 -3.19
CA SER A 316 -5.51 18.12 -2.39
C SER A 316 -6.54 18.86 -3.24
N MET A 317 -6.10 19.70 -4.20
CA MET A 317 -7.00 20.34 -5.15
C MET A 317 -7.72 19.32 -6.04
N ALA A 318 -7.00 18.34 -6.57
CA ALA A 318 -7.58 17.27 -7.38
C ALA A 318 -8.66 16.50 -6.61
N ARG A 319 -8.38 16.12 -5.36
CA ARG A 319 -9.32 15.38 -4.50
C ARG A 319 -10.54 16.20 -4.09
N VAL A 320 -10.38 17.50 -3.88
CA VAL A 320 -11.52 18.40 -3.62
C VAL A 320 -12.41 18.52 -4.85
N LYS A 321 -11.84 18.74 -6.04
CA LYS A 321 -12.61 18.77 -7.30
C LYS A 321 -13.40 17.45 -7.51
N GLU A 322 -12.75 16.31 -7.26
CA GLU A 322 -13.38 14.99 -7.37
C GLU A 322 -14.56 14.84 -6.39
N TYR A 323 -14.38 15.25 -5.13
CA TYR A 323 -15.44 15.23 -4.12
C TYR A 323 -16.63 16.11 -4.49
N GLU A 324 -16.37 17.34 -4.94
CA GLU A 324 -17.41 18.28 -5.35
C GLU A 324 -18.16 17.78 -6.58
N GLN A 325 -17.46 17.22 -7.58
CA GLN A 325 -18.08 16.64 -8.76
C GLN A 325 -18.96 15.44 -8.39
N HIS A 326 -18.44 14.53 -7.55
CA HIS A 326 -19.24 13.42 -7.02
C HIS A 326 -20.50 13.91 -6.30
N GLY A 327 -20.40 14.99 -5.53
CA GLY A 327 -21.56 15.60 -4.85
C GLY A 327 -22.60 16.18 -5.82
N LYS A 328 -22.15 16.71 -6.98
CA LYS A 328 -23.05 17.19 -8.05
C LYS A 328 -23.75 16.01 -8.73
N ASP A 329 -22.99 14.99 -9.12
CA ASP A 329 -23.50 13.80 -9.81
C ASP A 329 -24.49 13.04 -8.93
N LEU A 330 -24.19 12.90 -7.63
CA LEU A 330 -25.08 12.29 -6.66
C LEU A 330 -26.41 13.06 -6.50
N ARG A 331 -26.38 14.40 -6.53
CA ARG A 331 -27.61 15.20 -6.51
C ARG A 331 -28.47 14.98 -7.73
N ILE A 332 -27.84 14.92 -8.92
CA ILE A 332 -28.52 14.62 -10.18
C ILE A 332 -29.13 13.22 -10.12
N LEU A 333 -28.35 12.22 -9.72
CA LEU A 333 -28.82 10.83 -9.60
C LEU A 333 -30.00 10.72 -8.65
N LYS A 334 -29.91 11.32 -7.45
CA LYS A 334 -31.02 11.36 -6.48
C LYS A 334 -32.26 12.05 -7.07
N GLY A 335 -32.07 13.10 -7.84
CA GLY A 335 -33.16 13.80 -8.56
C GLY A 335 -33.86 12.92 -9.58
N VAL A 336 -33.09 12.20 -10.39
CA VAL A 336 -33.60 11.26 -11.40
C VAL A 336 -34.37 10.12 -10.74
N VAL A 337 -33.79 9.47 -9.72
CA VAL A 337 -34.47 8.37 -9.00
C VAL A 337 -35.75 8.84 -8.30
N LYS A 338 -35.77 10.07 -7.75
CA LYS A 338 -37.01 10.64 -7.18
C LYS A 338 -38.08 10.91 -8.24
N LYS A 339 -37.69 11.30 -9.45
CA LYS A 339 -38.62 11.69 -10.51
C LYS A 339 -39.20 10.48 -11.25
N TYR A 340 -38.41 9.46 -11.47
CA TYR A 340 -38.77 8.34 -12.35
C TYR A 340 -38.90 7.00 -11.60
N GLY A 341 -38.33 6.89 -10.39
CA GLY A 341 -38.38 5.69 -9.56
C GLY A 341 -39.46 5.78 -8.47
N THR A 342 -39.65 4.67 -7.80
CA THR A 342 -40.53 4.57 -6.62
C THR A 342 -39.81 5.02 -5.34
N LYS A 343 -40.60 5.29 -4.28
CA LYS A 343 -40.04 5.59 -2.97
C LYS A 343 -39.24 4.41 -2.42
N GLU A 344 -39.67 3.18 -2.67
CA GLU A 344 -38.99 1.97 -2.22
C GLU A 344 -37.63 1.81 -2.89
N GLU A 345 -37.56 2.02 -4.20
CA GLU A 345 -36.26 2.01 -4.92
C GLU A 345 -35.30 3.09 -4.43
N TYR A 346 -35.81 4.30 -4.16
CA TYR A 346 -34.99 5.37 -3.58
C TYR A 346 -34.44 5.00 -2.20
N ASP A 347 -35.30 4.46 -1.33
CA ASP A 347 -34.90 4.07 0.02
C ASP A 347 -33.93 2.88 -0.01
N THR A 348 -34.13 1.90 -0.90
CA THR A 348 -33.21 0.79 -1.12
C THR A 348 -31.84 1.30 -1.59
N LEU A 349 -31.77 2.13 -2.62
CA LEU A 349 -30.51 2.63 -3.16
C LEU A 349 -29.72 3.52 -2.22
N PHE A 350 -30.41 4.41 -1.46
CA PHE A 350 -29.71 5.47 -0.72
C PHE A 350 -29.80 5.36 0.79
N ARG A 351 -30.62 4.47 1.34
CA ARG A 351 -30.82 4.34 2.79
C ARG A 351 -30.61 2.94 3.32
N THR A 352 -30.85 1.90 2.51
CA THR A 352 -30.68 0.51 2.94
C THR A 352 -29.24 0.07 2.80
N MET A 353 -28.73 -0.72 3.76
CA MET A 353 -27.37 -1.23 3.80
C MET A 353 -27.24 -2.61 3.14
N GLU A 354 -27.80 -2.76 1.95
CA GLU A 354 -27.73 -4.00 1.18
C GLU A 354 -26.58 -3.98 0.17
N GLU A 355 -26.09 -5.14 -0.23
CA GLU A 355 -25.03 -5.26 -1.22
C GLU A 355 -25.46 -4.61 -2.55
N GLY A 356 -24.55 -3.83 -3.14
CA GLY A 356 -24.84 -3.08 -4.38
C GLY A 356 -25.53 -1.73 -4.20
N THR A 357 -25.90 -1.34 -2.98
CA THR A 357 -26.50 -0.02 -2.72
C THR A 357 -25.44 1.07 -2.51
N TYR A 358 -25.81 2.32 -2.78
CA TYR A 358 -24.95 3.47 -2.51
C TYR A 358 -24.66 3.62 -1.01
N SER A 359 -25.64 3.36 -0.15
CA SER A 359 -25.44 3.40 1.30
C SER A 359 -24.45 2.37 1.80
N ALA A 360 -24.48 1.16 1.27
CA ALA A 360 -23.49 0.11 1.58
C ALA A 360 -22.10 0.51 1.10
N TYR A 361 -21.96 1.07 -0.09
CA TYR A 361 -20.71 1.58 -0.65
C TYR A 361 -20.10 2.66 0.25
N VAL A 362 -20.84 3.71 0.58
CA VAL A 362 -20.36 4.81 1.44
C VAL A 362 -19.97 4.31 2.83
N ASN A 363 -20.78 3.44 3.43
CA ASN A 363 -20.50 2.90 4.75
C ASN A 363 -19.38 1.86 4.79
N SER A 364 -19.08 1.19 3.68
CA SER A 364 -17.91 0.31 3.58
C SER A 364 -16.59 1.07 3.68
N VAL A 365 -16.58 2.32 3.21
CA VAL A 365 -15.42 3.22 3.30
C VAL A 365 -15.31 3.87 4.69
N ASN A 366 -16.43 4.07 5.37
CA ASN A 366 -16.42 4.56 6.76
C ASN A 366 -15.90 3.44 7.67
N THR A 367 -14.65 3.55 8.07
CA THR A 367 -14.04 2.62 9.03
C THR A 367 -14.91 2.51 10.27
N LYS A 368 -15.53 1.35 10.48
CA LYS A 368 -16.23 1.04 11.74
C LYS A 368 -15.25 1.29 12.89
N LYS A 369 -15.67 2.07 13.88
CA LYS A 369 -14.89 2.24 15.11
C LYS A 369 -14.57 0.86 15.67
N LYS A 370 -13.32 0.63 16.04
CA LYS A 370 -12.88 -0.65 16.58
C LYS A 370 -12.99 -0.65 18.09
N SER A 371 -13.40 -1.77 18.67
CA SER A 371 -13.32 -1.98 20.11
C SER A 371 -11.85 -2.01 20.56
N ARG A 372 -11.54 -1.52 21.76
CA ARG A 372 -10.20 -1.68 22.37
C ARG A 372 -9.81 -3.15 22.52
N ARG A 373 -10.80 -4.04 22.71
CA ARG A 373 -10.57 -5.50 22.79
C ARG A 373 -10.11 -6.08 21.47
N ASP A 374 -10.63 -5.58 20.35
CA ASP A 374 -10.24 -6.03 19.02
C ASP A 374 -8.84 -5.56 18.62
N VAL A 375 -8.41 -4.40 19.16
CA VAL A 375 -7.05 -3.88 18.96
C VAL A 375 -6.04 -4.69 19.77
N LYS A 376 -6.36 -5.06 21.03
CA LYS A 376 -5.47 -5.87 21.88
C LYS A 376 -5.27 -7.31 21.41
N LYS A 377 -6.20 -7.88 20.63
CA LYS A 377 -6.05 -9.23 20.05
C LYS A 377 -5.09 -9.28 18.85
N ARG A 378 -4.66 -8.13 18.32
CA ARG A 378 -3.76 -8.02 17.16
C ARG A 378 -2.34 -7.56 17.51
N THR A 379 -2.09 -7.22 18.75
CA THR A 379 -0.75 -6.97 19.31
C THR A 379 -0.26 -8.18 20.09
#